data_d070c4101a79efcdf1775c1a56703f77
#
_entry.id   d070c4101a79efcdf1775c1a56703f77
#
_cell.length_a   1.000
_cell.length_b   1.000
_cell.length_c   1.000
_cell.angle_alpha   90.00
_cell.angle_beta   90.00
_cell.angle_gamma   90.00
#
_symmetry.space_group_name_H-M   'P 1'
#
loop_
_entity.id
_entity.type
_entity.pdbx_description
1 polymer ?
#
loop_
_entity_poly.entity_id
_entity_poly.type
_entity_poly.pdbx_seq_one_letter_code
_entity_poly.pdbx_strand_id
1 'polypeptide(L)'
;ARKGVILATGGFSSNVDMRQTQVPYLTADLPTTNIKAASTGEGIYLAQAIGANTTQMSNIQRYPWADPNTGVLDSYAVWPFTGPSYGVIYVDYNGNRYVNEGDRRDVCANAAVNSGFISTYALFTEPVVSAFVKPEELEAGVQSGRVLKGETLEELAEKINAFAIKGQYPS
;
A
#
# COMPACT_ATOMS: atom_id res chain seq x y z
N ALA A 1 -23.24 30.96 6.00
CA ALA A 1 -24.27 29.94 6.23
C ALA A 1 -25.26 30.42 7.27
N ARG A 2 -26.56 30.10 7.12
CA ARG A 2 -27.58 30.52 8.09
C ARG A 2 -27.70 29.56 9.28
N LYS A 3 -27.36 28.31 9.14
CA LYS A 3 -27.54 27.27 10.15
C LYS A 3 -26.26 26.49 10.50
N GLY A 4 -25.28 26.46 9.63
CA GLY A 4 -24.03 25.76 9.84
C GLY A 4 -23.30 25.48 8.54
N VAL A 5 -22.11 24.93 8.67
CA VAL A 5 -21.26 24.42 7.57
C VAL A 5 -20.91 22.98 7.87
N ILE A 6 -21.01 22.11 6.88
CA ILE A 6 -20.57 20.74 6.97
C ILE A 6 -19.17 20.67 6.37
N LEU A 7 -18.18 20.22 7.16
CA LEU A 7 -16.83 20.00 6.71
C LEU A 7 -16.69 18.54 6.27
N ALA A 8 -16.49 18.30 4.97
CA ALA A 8 -16.37 16.98 4.36
C ALA A 8 -15.20 16.94 3.36
N THR A 9 -14.04 17.49 3.74
CA THR A 9 -12.89 17.75 2.88
C THR A 9 -11.90 16.60 2.80
N GLY A 10 -12.21 15.43 3.37
CA GLY A 10 -11.31 14.29 3.44
C GLY A 10 -10.24 14.43 4.53
N GLY A 11 -9.20 13.60 4.41
CA GLY A 11 -8.13 13.52 5.40
C GLY A 11 -6.88 14.32 5.02
N PHE A 12 -5.72 13.88 5.54
CA PHE A 12 -4.44 14.57 5.37
C PHE A 12 -3.28 13.66 4.93
N SER A 13 -3.57 12.51 4.33
CA SER A 13 -2.55 11.53 3.98
C SER A 13 -1.51 12.04 2.96
N SER A 14 -1.85 13.04 2.14
CA SER A 14 -0.92 13.68 1.21
C SER A 14 -0.06 14.77 1.86
N ASN A 15 -0.42 15.24 3.05
CA ASN A 15 0.32 16.24 3.79
C ASN A 15 1.40 15.56 4.65
N VAL A 16 2.61 15.51 4.12
CA VAL A 16 3.76 14.83 4.76
C VAL A 16 4.04 15.42 6.13
N ASP A 17 4.09 16.75 6.25
CA ASP A 17 4.37 17.42 7.50
C ASP A 17 3.33 17.12 8.57
N MET A 18 2.05 17.17 8.19
CA MET A 18 0.95 16.89 9.13
C MET A 18 1.01 15.42 9.59
N ARG A 19 1.22 14.46 8.69
CA ARG A 19 1.29 13.06 9.07
C ARG A 19 2.56 12.71 9.88
N GLN A 20 3.72 13.28 9.55
CA GLN A 20 4.96 13.09 10.30
C GLN A 20 4.91 13.69 11.71
N THR A 21 4.24 14.83 11.87
CA THR A 21 3.98 15.41 13.21
C THR A 21 3.22 14.44 14.10
N GLN A 22 2.33 13.62 13.53
CA GLN A 22 1.54 12.64 14.27
C GLN A 22 2.26 11.29 14.43
N VAL A 23 2.93 10.86 13.37
CA VAL A 23 3.62 9.56 13.29
C VAL A 23 4.95 9.78 12.54
N PRO A 24 6.07 9.97 13.24
CA PRO A 24 7.33 10.46 12.68
C PRO A 24 7.91 9.64 11.52
N TYR A 25 7.69 8.33 11.47
CA TYR A 25 8.23 7.49 10.40
C TYR A 25 7.41 7.55 9.09
N LEU A 26 6.25 8.22 9.07
CA LEU A 26 5.44 8.39 7.85
C LEU A 26 6.01 9.51 6.96
N THR A 27 7.22 9.30 6.51
CA THR A 27 8.00 10.23 5.67
C THR A 27 7.47 10.32 4.24
N ALA A 28 8.09 11.18 3.43
CA ALA A 28 7.77 11.33 2.01
C ALA A 28 7.99 10.03 1.20
N ASP A 29 8.89 9.16 1.67
CA ASP A 29 9.20 7.87 1.03
C ASP A 29 8.05 6.86 1.13
N LEU A 30 7.15 7.06 2.08
CA LEU A 30 5.92 6.28 2.19
C LEU A 30 4.78 7.02 1.49
N PRO A 31 4.36 6.59 0.29
CA PRO A 31 3.34 7.30 -0.47
C PRO A 31 1.96 7.19 0.17
N THR A 32 1.06 8.10 -0.20
CA THR A 32 -0.35 7.96 0.12
C THR A 32 -1.05 7.12 -0.94
N THR A 33 -1.96 6.24 -0.51
CA THR A 33 -2.84 5.47 -1.41
C THR A 33 -4.04 6.26 -1.91
N ASN A 34 -4.28 7.44 -1.33
CA ASN A 34 -5.35 8.35 -1.73
C ASN A 34 -4.93 9.26 -2.88
N ILE A 35 -5.92 9.96 -3.46
CA ILE A 35 -5.66 11.00 -4.45
C ILE A 35 -4.83 12.11 -3.81
N LYS A 36 -3.62 12.33 -4.31
CA LYS A 36 -2.65 13.28 -3.73
C LYS A 36 -3.21 14.69 -3.57
N ALA A 37 -3.98 15.16 -4.55
CA ALA A 37 -4.58 16.50 -4.53
C ALA A 37 -5.78 16.65 -3.58
N ALA A 38 -6.32 15.55 -3.04
CA ALA A 38 -7.58 15.57 -2.29
C ALA A 38 -7.41 15.35 -0.78
N SER A 39 -6.26 14.88 -0.34
CA SER A 39 -6.01 14.52 1.08
C SER A 39 -4.95 15.41 1.70
N THR A 40 -5.12 16.73 1.57
CA THR A 40 -4.12 17.76 1.95
C THR A 40 -4.26 18.25 3.39
N GLY A 41 -5.37 17.95 4.07
CA GLY A 41 -5.64 18.42 5.42
C GLY A 41 -6.13 19.86 5.52
N GLU A 42 -6.39 20.53 4.40
CA GLU A 42 -6.82 21.96 4.38
C GLU A 42 -8.05 22.22 5.24
N GLY A 43 -9.06 21.32 5.19
CA GLY A 43 -10.25 21.48 6.02
C GLY A 43 -9.94 21.42 7.52
N ILE A 44 -8.94 20.64 7.92
CA ILE A 44 -8.50 20.58 9.31
C ILE A 44 -7.89 21.94 9.72
N TYR A 45 -6.98 22.50 8.89
CA TYR A 45 -6.40 23.81 9.14
C TYR A 45 -7.44 24.92 9.17
N LEU A 46 -8.42 24.91 8.25
CA LEU A 46 -9.50 25.90 8.24
C LEU A 46 -10.35 25.83 9.52
N ALA A 47 -10.65 24.63 10.00
CA ALA A 47 -11.39 24.47 11.24
C ALA A 47 -10.59 24.93 12.46
N GLN A 48 -9.30 24.59 12.52
CA GLN A 48 -8.40 25.03 13.59
C GLN A 48 -8.25 26.56 13.62
N ALA A 49 -8.19 27.22 12.46
CA ALA A 49 -8.07 28.68 12.35
C ALA A 49 -9.26 29.44 13.00
N ILE A 50 -10.39 28.79 13.16
CA ILE A 50 -11.57 29.35 13.86
C ILE A 50 -11.79 28.75 15.25
N GLY A 51 -10.77 28.09 15.81
CA GLY A 51 -10.77 27.58 17.18
C GLY A 51 -11.29 26.15 17.37
N ALA A 52 -11.47 25.38 16.28
CA ALA A 52 -11.81 23.96 16.43
C ALA A 52 -10.63 23.17 16.98
N ASN A 53 -10.92 22.21 17.82
CA ASN A 53 -9.94 21.26 18.35
C ASN A 53 -9.86 20.00 17.50
N THR A 54 -8.72 19.27 17.56
CA THR A 54 -8.53 18.00 16.88
C THR A 54 -8.36 16.88 17.89
N THR A 55 -8.75 15.67 17.51
CA THR A 55 -8.56 14.47 18.32
C THR A 55 -8.18 13.30 17.44
N GLN A 56 -7.46 12.34 18.01
CA GLN A 56 -7.06 11.09 17.35
C GLN A 56 -6.29 11.25 16.03
N MET A 57 -5.57 12.36 15.88
CA MET A 57 -4.81 12.66 14.65
C MET A 57 -3.71 11.61 14.36
N SER A 58 -3.22 10.91 15.38
CA SER A 58 -2.24 9.82 15.21
C SER A 58 -2.86 8.51 14.70
N ASN A 59 -4.18 8.40 14.65
CA ASN A 59 -4.87 7.20 14.13
C ASN A 59 -4.89 7.21 12.60
N ILE A 60 -3.72 7.14 11.99
CA ILE A 60 -3.56 7.13 10.53
C ILE A 60 -3.68 5.68 10.05
N GLN A 61 -4.66 5.44 9.15
CA GLN A 61 -4.82 4.13 8.53
C GLN A 61 -3.64 3.86 7.59
N ARG A 62 -2.97 2.73 7.81
CA ARG A 62 -1.90 2.23 6.95
C ARG A 62 -2.44 1.09 6.09
N TYR A 63 -2.03 1.06 4.82
CA TYR A 63 -2.39 0.01 3.89
C TYR A 63 -1.10 -0.69 3.43
N PRO A 64 -1.03 -2.03 3.48
CA PRO A 64 0.23 -2.74 3.24
C PRO A 64 0.66 -2.77 1.77
N TRP A 65 -0.21 -2.43 0.85
CA TRP A 65 0.02 -2.56 -0.58
C TRP A 65 -0.31 -1.27 -1.33
N ALA A 66 0.50 -0.96 -2.34
CA ALA A 66 0.30 0.16 -3.25
C ALA A 66 0.99 -0.14 -4.58
N ASP A 67 0.67 0.60 -5.62
CA ASP A 67 1.49 0.61 -6.82
C ASP A 67 2.92 1.09 -6.47
N PRO A 68 3.96 0.33 -6.77
CA PRO A 68 5.32 0.66 -6.34
C PRO A 68 5.86 1.95 -6.97
N ASN A 69 5.35 2.36 -8.13
CA ASN A 69 5.82 3.54 -8.85
C ASN A 69 5.06 4.80 -8.47
N THR A 70 3.76 4.67 -8.21
CA THR A 70 2.88 5.82 -8.00
C THR A 70 2.38 5.96 -6.57
N GLY A 71 2.43 4.88 -5.79
CA GLY A 71 1.86 4.79 -4.45
C GLY A 71 0.33 4.69 -4.43
N VAL A 72 -0.32 4.61 -5.58
CA VAL A 72 -1.78 4.58 -5.68
C VAL A 72 -2.30 3.17 -5.36
N LEU A 73 -3.46 3.11 -4.72
CA LEU A 73 -4.20 1.87 -4.52
C LEU A 73 -4.94 1.53 -5.82
N ASP A 74 -4.35 0.67 -6.62
CA ASP A 74 -4.95 0.11 -7.84
C ASP A 74 -5.57 -1.28 -7.58
N SER A 75 -6.14 -1.89 -8.62
CA SER A 75 -6.72 -3.24 -8.53
C SER A 75 -5.68 -4.29 -8.13
N TYR A 76 -4.46 -4.20 -8.65
CA TYR A 76 -3.38 -5.15 -8.33
C TYR A 76 -2.93 -5.07 -6.86
N ALA A 77 -2.95 -3.87 -6.27
CA ALA A 77 -2.66 -3.69 -4.85
C ALA A 77 -3.78 -4.23 -3.93
N VAL A 78 -4.98 -4.44 -4.46
CA VAL A 78 -6.10 -5.06 -3.72
C VAL A 78 -6.00 -6.58 -3.69
N TRP A 79 -5.43 -7.22 -4.72
CA TRP A 79 -5.31 -8.68 -4.78
C TRP A 79 -4.54 -9.27 -3.59
N PRO A 80 -3.35 -8.77 -3.22
CA PRO A 80 -2.66 -9.23 -2.02
C PRO A 80 -3.51 -9.14 -0.76
N PHE A 81 -4.30 -8.09 -0.63
CA PHE A 81 -5.16 -7.90 0.53
C PHE A 81 -6.34 -8.87 0.59
N THR A 82 -6.89 -9.24 -0.56
CA THR A 82 -7.97 -10.23 -0.66
C THR A 82 -7.44 -11.66 -0.59
N GLY A 83 -6.26 -11.88 -1.14
CA GLY A 83 -5.65 -13.18 -1.38
C GLY A 83 -5.40 -14.08 -0.17
N PRO A 84 -5.10 -13.57 1.05
CA PRO A 84 -4.83 -14.43 2.21
C PRO A 84 -5.95 -15.42 2.53
N SER A 85 -7.21 -15.04 2.28
CA SER A 85 -8.36 -15.94 2.44
C SER A 85 -8.34 -17.14 1.47
N TYR A 86 -7.51 -17.07 0.43
CA TYR A 86 -7.35 -18.09 -0.61
C TYR A 86 -5.97 -18.78 -0.58
N GLY A 87 -5.07 -18.37 0.35
CA GLY A 87 -3.75 -18.97 0.49
C GLY A 87 -2.59 -18.16 -0.11
N VAL A 88 -2.78 -16.88 -0.40
CA VAL A 88 -1.68 -15.95 -0.74
C VAL A 88 -0.82 -15.72 0.50
N ILE A 89 0.49 -15.75 0.34
CA ILE A 89 1.46 -15.46 1.41
C ILE A 89 2.27 -14.21 1.08
N TYR A 90 2.72 -13.51 2.14
CA TYR A 90 3.54 -12.30 2.02
C TYR A 90 5.00 -12.63 2.32
N VAL A 91 5.86 -12.34 1.37
CA VAL A 91 7.31 -12.57 1.48
C VAL A 91 8.10 -11.27 1.27
N ASP A 92 9.24 -11.18 1.96
CA ASP A 92 10.22 -10.13 1.73
C ASP A 92 11.06 -10.42 0.46
N TYR A 93 12.00 -9.53 0.15
CA TYR A 93 12.89 -9.68 -0.99
C TYR A 93 13.75 -10.96 -0.94
N ASN A 94 14.06 -11.48 0.25
CA ASN A 94 14.81 -12.71 0.43
C ASN A 94 13.94 -13.97 0.40
N GLY A 95 12.62 -13.83 0.15
CA GLY A 95 11.68 -14.93 0.13
C GLY A 95 11.20 -15.39 1.52
N ASN A 96 11.52 -14.67 2.59
CA ASN A 96 11.05 -15.00 3.93
C ASN A 96 9.62 -14.48 4.13
N ARG A 97 8.75 -15.32 4.63
CA ARG A 97 7.42 -14.89 5.09
C ARG A 97 7.57 -14.01 6.33
N TYR A 98 7.18 -12.76 6.26
CA TYR A 98 7.48 -11.76 7.28
C TYR A 98 6.31 -11.43 8.21
N VAL A 99 5.10 -11.90 7.92
CA VAL A 99 3.89 -11.61 8.72
C VAL A 99 2.83 -12.69 8.54
N ASN A 100 1.88 -12.75 9.44
CA ASN A 100 0.61 -13.44 9.20
C ASN A 100 -0.28 -12.55 8.33
N GLU A 101 -0.52 -12.93 7.10
CA GLU A 101 -1.26 -12.17 6.09
C GLU A 101 -2.72 -11.91 6.46
N GLY A 102 -3.28 -12.76 7.32
CA GLY A 102 -4.64 -12.60 7.84
C GLY A 102 -4.78 -11.59 8.97
N ASP A 103 -3.70 -10.95 9.38
CA ASP A 103 -3.73 -9.96 10.46
C ASP A 103 -4.26 -8.59 9.96
N ARG A 104 -4.39 -7.65 10.89
CA ARG A 104 -4.87 -6.30 10.57
C ARG A 104 -3.93 -5.58 9.60
N ARG A 105 -4.50 -4.68 8.80
CA ARG A 105 -3.77 -3.88 7.79
C ARG A 105 -2.56 -3.16 8.35
N ASP A 106 -2.69 -2.55 9.53
CA ASP A 106 -1.61 -1.81 10.17
C ASP A 106 -0.48 -2.73 10.65
N VAL A 107 -0.80 -3.95 11.09
CA VAL A 107 0.19 -4.98 11.45
C VAL A 107 0.97 -5.40 10.21
N CYS A 108 0.28 -5.74 9.12
CA CYS A 108 0.91 -6.11 7.85
C CYS A 108 1.76 -4.97 7.28
N ALA A 109 1.25 -3.74 7.31
CA ALA A 109 1.98 -2.57 6.82
C ALA A 109 3.24 -2.27 7.65
N ASN A 110 3.15 -2.37 8.98
CA ASN A 110 4.31 -2.21 9.85
C ASN A 110 5.35 -3.31 9.65
N ALA A 111 4.90 -4.55 9.50
CA ALA A 111 5.79 -5.67 9.24
C ALA A 111 6.53 -5.50 7.90
N ALA A 112 5.85 -5.01 6.85
CA ALA A 112 6.48 -4.69 5.58
C ALA A 112 7.56 -3.61 5.73
N VAL A 113 7.27 -2.51 6.42
CA VAL A 113 8.27 -1.44 6.69
C VAL A 113 9.43 -1.98 7.53
N ASN A 114 9.15 -2.77 8.55
CA ASN A 114 10.17 -3.32 9.46
C ASN A 114 11.00 -4.45 8.82
N SER A 115 10.58 -5.01 7.68
CA SER A 115 11.40 -5.98 6.95
C SER A 115 12.71 -5.38 6.43
N GLY A 116 12.80 -4.04 6.36
CA GLY A 116 13.94 -3.31 5.85
C GLY A 116 14.02 -3.25 4.32
N PHE A 117 13.02 -3.81 3.62
CA PHE A 117 12.92 -3.78 2.16
C PHE A 117 11.83 -2.79 1.72
N ILE A 118 12.13 -2.02 0.68
CA ILE A 118 11.16 -1.08 0.09
C ILE A 118 10.02 -1.85 -0.56
N SER A 119 10.30 -3.05 -1.07
CA SER A 119 9.27 -3.91 -1.67
C SER A 119 9.19 -5.25 -1.00
N THR A 120 7.96 -5.66 -0.84
CA THR A 120 7.56 -7.00 -0.46
C THR A 120 6.67 -7.59 -1.55
N TYR A 121 6.50 -8.88 -1.56
CA TYR A 121 5.78 -9.59 -2.60
C TYR A 121 4.63 -10.40 -2.02
N ALA A 122 3.53 -10.45 -2.75
CA ALA A 122 2.46 -11.42 -2.51
C ALA A 122 2.69 -12.61 -3.44
N LEU A 123 2.93 -13.77 -2.87
CA LEU A 123 3.18 -15.01 -3.61
C LEU A 123 1.92 -15.86 -3.65
N PHE A 124 1.55 -16.30 -4.83
CA PHE A 124 0.38 -17.15 -5.06
C PHE A 124 0.59 -18.10 -6.25
N THR A 125 -0.17 -19.18 -6.28
CA THR A 125 -0.23 -20.07 -7.43
C THR A 125 -1.41 -19.68 -8.34
N GLU A 126 -1.37 -20.12 -9.59
CA GLU A 126 -2.43 -19.83 -10.56
C GLU A 126 -3.82 -20.33 -10.09
N PRO A 127 -3.97 -21.54 -9.52
CA PRO A 127 -5.26 -21.98 -8.97
C PRO A 127 -5.77 -21.08 -7.83
N VAL A 128 -4.87 -20.53 -7.01
CA VAL A 128 -5.23 -19.65 -5.90
C VAL A 128 -5.74 -18.32 -6.43
N VAL A 129 -5.00 -17.67 -7.33
CA VAL A 129 -5.38 -16.35 -7.84
C VAL A 129 -6.66 -16.41 -8.70
N SER A 130 -6.86 -17.50 -9.44
CA SER A 130 -8.06 -17.72 -10.26
C SER A 130 -9.36 -17.84 -9.46
N ALA A 131 -9.25 -18.04 -8.14
CA ALA A 131 -10.42 -18.06 -7.26
C ALA A 131 -11.04 -16.68 -7.02
N PHE A 132 -10.28 -15.58 -7.23
CA PHE A 132 -10.72 -14.22 -6.91
C PHE A 132 -10.32 -13.16 -7.95
N VAL A 133 -9.54 -13.52 -8.99
CA VAL A 133 -9.14 -12.64 -10.09
C VAL A 133 -9.58 -13.28 -11.42
N LYS A 134 -10.09 -12.47 -12.32
CA LYS A 134 -10.47 -12.92 -13.66
C LYS A 134 -9.23 -13.21 -14.51
N PRO A 135 -9.28 -14.21 -15.40
CA PRO A 135 -8.14 -14.55 -16.25
C PRO A 135 -7.60 -13.36 -17.06
N GLU A 136 -8.49 -12.57 -17.65
CA GLU A 136 -8.10 -11.37 -18.43
C GLU A 136 -7.39 -10.30 -17.59
N GLU A 137 -7.75 -10.14 -16.32
CA GLU A 137 -7.10 -9.20 -15.40
C GLU A 137 -5.71 -9.71 -15.00
N LEU A 138 -5.59 -11.02 -14.76
CA LEU A 138 -4.31 -11.66 -14.45
C LEU A 138 -3.34 -11.54 -15.63
N GLU A 139 -3.81 -11.83 -16.84
CA GLU A 139 -3.00 -11.71 -18.05
C GLU A 139 -2.54 -10.26 -18.28
N ALA A 140 -3.42 -9.29 -18.13
CA ALA A 140 -3.06 -7.88 -18.21
C ALA A 140 -2.03 -7.48 -17.15
N GLY A 141 -2.12 -8.04 -15.95
CA GLY A 141 -1.13 -7.85 -14.89
C GLY A 141 0.26 -8.37 -15.26
N VAL A 142 0.31 -9.54 -15.90
CA VAL A 142 1.56 -10.12 -16.39
C VAL A 142 2.15 -9.29 -17.54
N GLN A 143 1.32 -8.90 -18.50
CA GLN A 143 1.75 -8.09 -19.65
C GLN A 143 2.27 -6.70 -19.22
N SER A 144 1.67 -6.09 -18.21
CA SER A 144 2.11 -4.79 -17.68
C SER A 144 3.33 -4.87 -16.76
N GLY A 145 3.76 -6.08 -16.38
CA GLY A 145 4.85 -6.29 -15.41
C GLY A 145 4.44 -6.05 -13.96
N ARG A 146 3.16 -5.82 -13.66
CA ARG A 146 2.63 -5.73 -12.29
C ARG A 146 2.58 -7.09 -11.59
N VAL A 147 2.50 -8.15 -12.35
CA VAL A 147 2.53 -9.54 -11.90
C VAL A 147 3.70 -10.23 -12.57
N LEU A 148 4.58 -10.83 -11.78
CA LEU A 148 5.65 -11.66 -12.28
C LEU A 148 5.19 -13.12 -12.28
N LYS A 149 5.31 -13.81 -13.41
CA LYS A 149 4.94 -15.23 -13.55
C LYS A 149 6.20 -16.06 -13.81
N GLY A 150 6.36 -17.16 -13.08
CA GLY A 150 7.38 -18.21 -13.31
C GLY A 150 6.72 -19.58 -13.25
N GLU A 151 7.25 -20.52 -14.02
CA GLU A 151 6.84 -21.92 -13.98
C GLU A 151 7.47 -22.65 -12.78
N THR A 152 8.59 -22.13 -12.27
CA THR A 152 9.27 -22.60 -11.06
C THR A 152 9.59 -21.43 -10.13
N LEU A 153 9.90 -21.76 -8.87
CA LEU A 153 10.32 -20.73 -7.89
C LEU A 153 11.65 -20.09 -8.28
N GLU A 154 12.56 -20.85 -8.89
CA GLU A 154 13.84 -20.36 -9.36
C GLU A 154 13.65 -19.33 -10.47
N GLU A 155 12.82 -19.63 -11.47
CA GLU A 155 12.48 -18.68 -12.54
C GLU A 155 11.83 -17.41 -11.99
N LEU A 156 10.92 -17.54 -11.01
CA LEU A 156 10.28 -16.41 -10.38
C LEU A 156 11.30 -15.55 -9.63
N ALA A 157 12.23 -16.15 -8.89
CA ALA A 157 13.29 -15.45 -8.19
C ALA A 157 14.22 -14.68 -9.16
N GLU A 158 14.57 -15.28 -10.31
CA GLU A 158 15.34 -14.60 -11.35
C GLU A 158 14.62 -13.37 -11.90
N LYS A 159 13.29 -13.47 -12.13
CA LYS A 159 12.47 -12.35 -12.58
C LYS A 159 12.37 -11.25 -11.54
N ILE A 160 12.22 -11.59 -10.26
CA ILE A 160 12.24 -10.62 -9.14
C ILE A 160 13.58 -9.90 -9.09
N ASN A 161 14.70 -10.62 -9.16
CA ASN A 161 16.04 -10.04 -9.17
C ASN A 161 16.27 -9.13 -10.38
N ALA A 162 15.84 -9.53 -11.57
CA ALA A 162 15.93 -8.71 -12.78
C ALA A 162 15.09 -7.43 -12.70
N PHE A 163 13.96 -7.47 -12.01
CA PHE A 163 13.11 -6.32 -11.77
C PHE A 163 13.76 -5.34 -10.77
N ALA A 164 14.34 -5.85 -9.69
CA ALA A 164 15.05 -5.06 -8.70
C ALA A 164 16.30 -4.34 -9.29
N ILE A 165 17.06 -5.03 -10.13
CA ILE A 165 18.27 -4.48 -10.80
C ILE A 165 17.90 -3.31 -11.75
N LYS A 166 16.69 -3.23 -12.26
CA LYS A 166 16.24 -2.13 -13.14
C LYS A 166 16.02 -0.79 -12.42
N GLY A 167 16.42 -0.67 -11.16
CA GLY A 167 16.43 0.59 -10.44
C GLY A 167 15.06 1.09 -9.97
N GLN A 168 14.08 0.22 -9.92
CA GLN A 168 12.77 0.56 -9.38
C GLN A 168 12.75 0.58 -7.86
N TYR A 169 13.79 0.05 -7.22
CA TYR A 169 13.96 0.08 -5.77
C TYR A 169 15.41 0.42 -5.45
N PRO A 170 15.67 1.50 -4.71
CA PRO A 170 17.01 1.74 -4.19
C PRO A 170 17.36 0.60 -3.23
N SER A 171 18.51 0.00 -3.46
CA SER A 171 19.15 -0.99 -2.58
C SER A 171 19.50 -0.35 -1.24
#